data_0df84b79c2e06e47d712a79eb5bfd2f3
#
_entry.id   0df84b79c2e06e47d712a79eb5bfd2f3
#
_cell.length_a   1.000
_cell.length_b   1.000
_cell.length_c   1.000
_cell.angle_alpha   90.00
_cell.angle_beta   90.00
_cell.angle_gamma   90.00
#
_symmetry.space_group_name_H-M   'P 1'
#
loop_
_entity.id
_entity.type
_entity.pdbx_description
1 polymer ?
#
loop_
_entity_poly.entity_id
_entity_poly.type
_entity_poly.pdbx_seq_one_letter_code
_entity_poly.pdbx_strand_id
1 'polypeptide(L)'
;PQIQPIIDVLERLAPPALQEDYDNSGLLVGEPQTEIQKVLVSLDVTEEVVEEAKSIGAGLIVSHHPIVFKPLRSLTGKNQVERTVMAALRAGIGLYAIHTNLDNVAHGVNAMMCRKLGLQGMEVLRPASETLAKISTFVPSGHAEPVREDPLHKRASVHVRRAETGPP
;
A
#
# COMPACT_ATOMS: atom_id res chain seq x y z
N PRO A 1 11.41 4.18 -17.54
CA PRO A 1 10.74 5.00 -16.53
C PRO A 1 11.52 5.01 -15.22
N GLN A 2 11.26 6.00 -14.37
CA GLN A 2 11.76 6.03 -13.00
C GLN A 2 10.98 5.07 -12.09
N ILE A 3 11.53 4.74 -10.93
CA ILE A 3 10.88 3.90 -9.92
C ILE A 3 9.62 4.58 -9.36
N GLN A 4 9.63 5.90 -9.12
CA GLN A 4 8.49 6.62 -8.50
C GLN A 4 7.16 6.42 -9.22
N PRO A 5 7.01 6.55 -10.55
CA PRO A 5 5.75 6.27 -11.22
C PRO A 5 5.23 4.84 -11.04
N ILE A 6 6.14 3.88 -10.83
CA ILE A 6 5.75 2.48 -10.54
C ILE A 6 5.22 2.38 -9.13
N ILE A 7 5.87 3.02 -8.15
CA ILE A 7 5.40 3.13 -6.77
C ILE A 7 4.00 3.74 -6.75
N ASP A 8 3.77 4.85 -7.46
CA ASP A 8 2.47 5.52 -7.53
C ASP A 8 1.35 4.59 -8.04
N VAL A 9 1.67 3.67 -8.97
CA VAL A 9 0.72 2.64 -9.44
C VAL A 9 0.45 1.61 -8.36
N LEU A 10 1.48 1.11 -7.69
CA LEU A 10 1.36 0.10 -6.63
C LEU A 10 0.59 0.65 -5.42
N GLU A 11 0.83 1.90 -5.03
CA GLU A 11 0.14 2.55 -3.93
C GLU A 11 -1.32 2.91 -4.26
N ARG A 12 -1.66 3.15 -5.53
CA ARG A 12 -3.08 3.23 -5.94
C ARG A 12 -3.77 1.88 -5.90
N LEU A 13 -3.06 0.80 -6.21
CA LEU A 13 -3.59 -0.56 -6.12
C LEU A 13 -3.82 -0.99 -4.67
N ALA A 14 -2.83 -0.73 -3.82
CA ALA A 14 -2.85 -1.08 -2.40
C ALA A 14 -2.29 0.09 -1.56
N PRO A 15 -3.16 1.04 -1.17
CA PRO A 15 -2.75 2.23 -0.43
C PRO A 15 -1.98 1.90 0.86
N PRO A 16 -0.89 2.61 1.16
CA PRO A 16 -0.11 2.42 2.40
C PRO A 16 -0.95 2.57 3.68
N ALA A 17 -2.02 3.37 3.62
CA ALA A 17 -2.96 3.54 4.74
C ALA A 17 -3.70 2.25 5.15
N LEU A 18 -3.65 1.21 4.31
CA LEU A 18 -4.26 -0.10 4.58
C LEU A 18 -3.27 -1.11 5.18
N GLN A 19 -1.99 -0.74 5.33
CA GLN A 19 -1.03 -1.64 5.99
C GLN A 19 -1.31 -1.74 7.49
N GLU A 20 -0.91 -2.87 8.08
CA GLU A 20 -0.96 -3.06 9.53
C GLU A 20 0.11 -2.22 10.22
N ASP A 21 -0.13 -1.78 11.46
CA ASP A 21 0.76 -0.88 12.22
C ASP A 21 2.18 -1.45 12.45
N TYR A 22 2.31 -2.78 12.44
CA TYR A 22 3.59 -3.46 12.64
C TYR A 22 4.35 -3.70 11.33
N ASP A 23 3.74 -3.36 10.18
CA ASP A 23 4.27 -3.67 8.86
C ASP A 23 5.31 -2.64 8.37
N ASN A 24 6.07 -3.03 7.35
CA ASN A 24 7.07 -2.20 6.69
C ASN A 24 6.96 -2.35 5.17
N SER A 25 5.84 -1.92 4.58
CA SER A 25 5.62 -1.88 3.14
C SER A 25 6.23 -0.61 2.52
N GLY A 26 6.43 -0.61 1.21
CA GLY A 26 6.93 0.52 0.44
C GLY A 26 8.34 0.30 -0.13
N LEU A 27 8.99 1.38 -0.56
CA LEU A 27 10.37 1.32 -1.05
C LEU A 27 11.33 1.19 0.14
N LEU A 28 11.93 0.01 0.29
CA LEU A 28 12.81 -0.34 1.41
C LEU A 28 14.28 -0.06 1.11
N VAL A 29 14.66 -0.16 -0.17
CA VAL A 29 16.03 0.05 -0.66
C VAL A 29 15.97 0.71 -2.03
N GLY A 30 16.84 1.67 -2.29
CA GLY A 30 16.95 2.36 -3.58
C GLY A 30 16.43 3.79 -3.55
N GLU A 31 16.56 4.45 -4.69
CA GLU A 31 16.16 5.84 -4.88
C GLU A 31 14.97 5.93 -5.84
N PRO A 32 13.88 6.65 -5.49
CA PRO A 32 12.68 6.76 -6.33
C PRO A 32 12.93 7.32 -7.73
N GLN A 33 13.99 8.12 -7.90
CA GLN A 33 14.36 8.77 -9.16
C GLN A 33 15.21 7.89 -10.08
N THR A 34 15.61 6.70 -9.63
CA THR A 34 16.40 5.78 -10.45
C THR A 34 15.65 5.35 -11.69
N GLU A 35 16.27 5.48 -12.86
CA GLU A 35 15.73 4.98 -14.13
C GLU A 35 15.92 3.48 -14.28
N ILE A 36 14.83 2.79 -14.63
CA ILE A 36 14.83 1.34 -14.79
C ILE A 36 14.13 0.91 -16.08
N GLN A 37 14.46 -0.27 -16.58
CA GLN A 37 13.89 -0.84 -17.80
C GLN A 37 12.95 -2.02 -17.48
N LYS A 38 13.23 -2.74 -16.40
CA LYS A 38 12.50 -3.96 -16.03
C LYS A 38 12.24 -3.99 -14.53
N VAL A 39 11.16 -4.67 -14.17
CA VAL A 39 10.77 -5.00 -12.80
C VAL A 39 10.71 -6.51 -12.68
N LEU A 40 11.29 -7.07 -11.62
CA LEU A 40 11.11 -8.46 -11.21
C LEU A 40 10.04 -8.49 -10.10
N VAL A 41 9.09 -9.42 -10.20
CA VAL A 41 8.07 -9.64 -9.16
C VAL A 41 8.34 -10.99 -8.50
N SER A 42 8.40 -11.01 -7.16
CA SER A 42 8.65 -12.22 -6.39
C SER A 42 7.79 -12.26 -5.13
N LEU A 43 7.69 -13.41 -4.49
CA LEU A 43 7.07 -13.53 -3.17
C LEU A 43 8.02 -13.00 -2.08
N ASP A 44 9.25 -13.49 -2.11
CA ASP A 44 10.32 -13.14 -1.19
C ASP A 44 11.50 -12.50 -1.94
N VAL A 45 12.36 -11.78 -1.22
CA VAL A 45 13.64 -11.31 -1.74
C VAL A 45 14.75 -12.10 -1.07
N THR A 46 15.49 -12.88 -1.90
CA THR A 46 16.68 -13.63 -1.49
C THR A 46 17.90 -13.17 -2.27
N GLU A 47 19.09 -13.66 -1.91
CA GLU A 47 20.32 -13.36 -2.68
C GLU A 47 20.20 -13.90 -4.12
N GLU A 48 19.54 -15.06 -4.33
CA GLU A 48 19.28 -15.66 -5.64
C GLU A 48 18.32 -14.80 -6.48
N VAL A 49 17.27 -14.25 -5.88
CA VAL A 49 16.32 -13.34 -6.56
C VAL A 49 17.02 -12.04 -6.98
N VAL A 50 17.95 -11.53 -6.18
CA VAL A 50 18.77 -10.36 -6.55
C VAL A 50 19.69 -10.69 -7.72
N GLU A 51 20.33 -11.86 -7.74
CA GLU A 51 21.17 -12.30 -8.88
C GLU A 51 20.32 -12.54 -10.14
N GLU A 52 19.10 -13.07 -10.02
CA GLU A 52 18.17 -13.18 -11.13
C GLU A 52 17.83 -11.79 -11.69
N ALA A 53 17.42 -10.84 -10.83
CA ALA A 53 17.11 -9.47 -11.23
C ALA A 53 18.28 -8.84 -11.99
N LYS A 54 19.50 -9.00 -11.49
CA LYS A 54 20.71 -8.53 -12.13
C LYS A 54 20.94 -9.18 -13.50
N SER A 55 20.76 -10.50 -13.60
CA SER A 55 20.96 -11.25 -14.85
C SER A 55 20.03 -10.82 -15.98
N ILE A 56 18.77 -10.45 -15.64
CA ILE A 56 17.77 -9.99 -16.62
C ILE A 56 17.76 -8.47 -16.80
N GLY A 57 18.60 -7.73 -16.07
CA GLY A 57 18.67 -6.27 -16.12
C GLY A 57 17.44 -5.59 -15.48
N ALA A 58 16.84 -6.18 -14.44
CA ALA A 58 15.79 -5.54 -13.65
C ALA A 58 16.39 -4.54 -12.66
N GLY A 59 15.87 -3.33 -12.61
CA GLY A 59 16.31 -2.27 -11.69
C GLY A 59 15.43 -2.14 -10.45
N LEU A 60 14.33 -2.88 -10.37
CA LEU A 60 13.43 -2.93 -9.22
C LEU A 60 12.96 -4.36 -8.99
N ILE A 61 12.96 -4.80 -7.74
CA ILE A 61 12.25 -6.00 -7.29
C ILE A 61 11.03 -5.55 -6.49
N VAL A 62 9.85 -6.01 -6.90
CA VAL A 62 8.60 -5.85 -6.15
C VAL A 62 8.28 -7.18 -5.50
N SER A 63 8.30 -7.23 -4.17
CA SER A 63 8.01 -8.44 -3.41
C SER A 63 6.75 -8.29 -2.56
N HIS A 64 6.15 -9.42 -2.20
CA HIS A 64 5.09 -9.43 -1.20
C HIS A 64 5.69 -9.22 0.19
N HIS A 65 6.61 -10.07 0.60
CA HIS A 65 7.23 -9.98 1.91
C HIS A 65 8.36 -8.92 1.96
N PRO A 66 8.37 -8.04 2.96
CA PRO A 66 9.43 -7.06 3.13
C PRO A 66 10.71 -7.72 3.64
N ILE A 67 11.80 -7.63 2.86
CA ILE A 67 13.11 -8.16 3.28
C ILE A 67 13.62 -7.47 4.55
N VAL A 68 13.33 -6.18 4.71
CA VAL A 68 13.64 -5.41 5.92
C VAL A 68 12.37 -5.26 6.73
N PHE A 69 12.00 -6.26 7.53
CA PHE A 69 10.83 -6.19 8.40
C PHE A 69 11.11 -5.45 9.70
N LYS A 70 12.32 -5.61 10.25
CA LYS A 70 12.78 -4.90 11.45
C LYS A 70 13.93 -3.95 11.08
N PRO A 71 14.07 -2.80 11.76
CA PRO A 71 15.17 -1.88 11.51
C PRO A 71 16.55 -2.57 11.54
N LEU A 72 17.35 -2.34 10.52
CA LEU A 72 18.73 -2.82 10.46
C LEU A 72 19.63 -1.91 11.31
N ARG A 73 20.42 -2.50 12.20
CA ARG A 73 21.38 -1.77 13.04
C ARG A 73 22.76 -1.69 12.38
N SER A 74 23.03 -2.55 11.40
CA SER A 74 24.30 -2.61 10.68
C SER A 74 24.11 -3.26 9.33
N LEU A 75 25.04 -3.03 8.39
CA LEU A 75 25.11 -3.67 7.09
C LEU A 75 26.52 -4.25 6.94
N THR A 76 26.76 -5.40 7.56
CA THR A 76 28.07 -6.07 7.61
C THR A 76 28.06 -7.46 6.94
N GLY A 77 26.86 -7.90 6.49
CA GLY A 77 26.70 -9.21 5.86
C GLY A 77 26.63 -10.40 6.82
N LYS A 78 26.44 -10.15 8.11
CA LYS A 78 26.44 -11.20 9.15
C LYS A 78 25.23 -12.15 9.08
N ASN A 79 24.15 -11.72 8.43
CA ASN A 79 22.94 -12.52 8.23
C ASN A 79 22.42 -12.37 6.80
N GLN A 80 21.46 -13.21 6.41
CA GLN A 80 20.90 -13.23 5.06
C GLN A 80 20.30 -11.88 4.68
N VAL A 81 19.52 -11.24 5.56
CA VAL A 81 18.88 -9.93 5.27
C VAL A 81 19.94 -8.88 4.92
N GLU A 82 21.02 -8.78 5.73
CA GLU A 82 22.10 -7.84 5.45
C GLU A 82 22.80 -8.15 4.13
N ARG A 83 23.10 -9.44 3.84
CA ARG A 83 23.74 -9.82 2.58
C ARG A 83 22.88 -9.50 1.37
N THR A 84 21.58 -9.85 1.43
CA THR A 84 20.61 -9.57 0.35
C THR A 84 20.49 -8.07 0.09
N VAL A 85 20.32 -7.26 1.13
CA VAL A 85 20.25 -5.79 1.01
C VAL A 85 21.54 -5.22 0.43
N MET A 86 22.71 -5.70 0.90
CA MET A 86 24.02 -5.27 0.36
C MET A 86 24.19 -5.68 -1.10
N ALA A 87 23.71 -6.86 -1.50
CA ALA A 87 23.74 -7.32 -2.89
C ALA A 87 22.89 -6.41 -3.79
N ALA A 88 21.66 -6.09 -3.37
CA ALA A 88 20.76 -5.19 -4.08
C ALA A 88 21.37 -3.78 -4.23
N LEU A 89 21.91 -3.21 -3.15
CA LEU A 89 22.57 -1.90 -3.17
C LEU A 89 23.77 -1.87 -4.13
N ARG A 90 24.63 -2.90 -4.11
CA ARG A 90 25.80 -2.99 -5.01
C ARG A 90 25.38 -3.13 -6.47
N ALA A 91 24.25 -3.78 -6.73
CA ALA A 91 23.71 -3.95 -8.07
C ALA A 91 22.88 -2.75 -8.56
N GLY A 92 22.64 -1.74 -7.70
CA GLY A 92 21.76 -0.61 -8.02
C GLY A 92 20.28 -1.00 -8.21
N ILE A 93 19.84 -2.08 -7.54
CA ILE A 93 18.49 -2.62 -7.64
C ILE A 93 17.64 -2.11 -6.47
N GLY A 94 16.52 -1.47 -6.76
CA GLY A 94 15.54 -1.08 -5.76
C GLY A 94 14.76 -2.28 -5.22
N LEU A 95 14.37 -2.23 -3.93
CA LEU A 95 13.50 -3.24 -3.30
C LEU A 95 12.25 -2.56 -2.77
N TYR A 96 11.10 -2.95 -3.29
CA TYR A 96 9.79 -2.48 -2.88
C TYR A 96 8.95 -3.64 -2.35
N ALA A 97 8.32 -3.46 -1.19
CA ALA A 97 7.41 -4.44 -0.61
C ALA A 97 5.95 -3.97 -0.70
N ILE A 98 5.06 -4.86 -1.13
CA ILE A 98 3.61 -4.66 -1.13
C ILE A 98 3.00 -5.83 -0.33
N HIS A 99 2.80 -5.61 0.97
CA HIS A 99 2.57 -6.66 1.96
C HIS A 99 1.13 -6.61 2.50
N THR A 100 0.94 -6.33 3.79
CA THR A 100 -0.39 -6.34 4.40
C THR A 100 -1.36 -5.32 3.80
N ASN A 101 -0.89 -4.24 3.23
CA ASN A 101 -1.72 -3.33 2.45
C ASN A 101 -2.37 -4.02 1.25
N LEU A 102 -1.68 -4.97 0.57
CA LEU A 102 -2.26 -5.76 -0.52
C LEU A 102 -3.21 -6.84 0.01
N ASP A 103 -2.98 -7.37 1.21
CA ASP A 103 -3.90 -8.31 1.84
C ASP A 103 -5.23 -7.64 2.23
N ASN A 104 -5.15 -6.38 2.67
CA ASN A 104 -6.29 -5.63 3.20
C ASN A 104 -7.12 -4.90 2.12
N VAL A 105 -6.64 -4.85 0.87
CA VAL A 105 -7.42 -4.25 -0.21
C VAL A 105 -8.46 -5.24 -0.77
N ALA A 106 -9.65 -4.72 -1.11
CA ALA A 106 -10.79 -5.53 -1.54
C ALA A 106 -10.53 -6.47 -2.74
N HIS A 107 -9.56 -6.13 -3.59
CA HIS A 107 -9.17 -6.91 -4.77
C HIS A 107 -7.81 -7.59 -4.63
N GLY A 108 -7.26 -7.61 -3.43
CA GLY A 108 -5.92 -8.12 -3.13
C GLY A 108 -5.83 -9.63 -3.04
N VAL A 109 -4.84 -10.10 -2.25
CA VAL A 109 -4.48 -11.53 -2.14
C VAL A 109 -5.67 -12.37 -1.70
N ASN A 110 -6.40 -11.95 -0.65
CA ASN A 110 -7.53 -12.69 -0.11
C ASN A 110 -8.64 -12.90 -1.17
N ALA A 111 -8.98 -11.85 -1.91
CA ALA A 111 -9.98 -11.95 -2.98
C ALA A 111 -9.51 -12.86 -4.13
N MET A 112 -8.22 -12.85 -4.44
CA MET A 112 -7.65 -13.71 -5.48
C MET A 112 -7.65 -15.18 -5.05
N MET A 113 -7.32 -15.47 -3.79
CA MET A 113 -7.41 -16.83 -3.23
C MET A 113 -8.84 -17.34 -3.26
N CYS A 114 -9.83 -16.55 -2.81
CA CYS A 114 -11.24 -16.93 -2.86
C CYS A 114 -11.69 -17.24 -4.28
N ARG A 115 -11.33 -16.42 -5.25
CA ARG A 115 -11.64 -16.67 -6.67
C ARG A 115 -11.04 -17.97 -7.18
N LYS A 116 -9.77 -18.24 -6.84
CA LYS A 116 -9.10 -19.50 -7.23
C LYS A 116 -9.74 -20.73 -6.61
N LEU A 117 -10.29 -20.62 -5.40
CA LEU A 117 -11.01 -21.68 -4.70
C LEU A 117 -12.49 -21.78 -5.11
N GLY A 118 -12.98 -20.89 -5.98
CA GLY A 118 -14.39 -20.87 -6.40
C GLY A 118 -15.36 -20.38 -5.32
N LEU A 119 -14.88 -19.69 -4.29
CA LEU A 119 -15.69 -19.16 -3.20
C LEU A 119 -16.47 -17.93 -3.65
N GLN A 120 -17.70 -17.80 -3.16
CA GLN A 120 -18.60 -16.66 -3.42
C GLN A 120 -19.04 -16.03 -2.10
N GLY A 121 -19.57 -14.78 -2.16
CA GLY A 121 -20.10 -14.12 -0.97
C GLY A 121 -19.03 -13.76 0.05
N MET A 122 -17.86 -13.30 -0.42
CA MET A 122 -16.77 -12.86 0.47
C MET A 122 -17.21 -11.68 1.34
N GLU A 123 -16.94 -11.77 2.62
CA GLU A 123 -17.16 -10.69 3.58
C GLU A 123 -15.88 -10.42 4.38
N VAL A 124 -15.72 -9.16 4.79
CA VAL A 124 -14.59 -8.77 5.64
C VAL A 124 -14.85 -9.28 7.06
N LEU A 125 -14.07 -10.25 7.52
CA LEU A 125 -14.22 -10.87 8.84
C LEU A 125 -13.96 -9.85 9.97
N ARG A 126 -12.94 -9.01 9.79
CA ARG A 126 -12.57 -7.96 10.76
C ARG A 126 -12.37 -6.65 10.02
N PRO A 127 -13.40 -5.78 9.97
CA PRO A 127 -13.23 -4.44 9.41
C PRO A 127 -12.19 -3.64 10.20
N ALA A 128 -11.33 -2.89 9.51
CA ALA A 128 -10.42 -1.97 10.17
C ALA A 128 -11.25 -0.92 10.94
N SER A 129 -11.00 -0.78 12.24
CA SER A 129 -11.55 0.30 13.04
C SER A 129 -10.80 1.57 12.63
N GLU A 130 -11.49 2.62 12.24
CA GLU A 130 -10.95 3.96 11.94
C GLU A 130 -10.87 4.37 10.46
N THR A 131 -11.35 3.62 9.52
CA THR A 131 -11.57 4.11 8.15
C THR A 131 -12.85 4.93 8.05
N LEU A 132 -12.90 6.09 8.71
CA LEU A 132 -13.99 7.04 8.55
C LEU A 132 -13.67 7.98 7.38
N ALA A 133 -14.48 7.92 6.33
CA ALA A 133 -14.47 8.94 5.29
C ALA A 133 -15.27 10.15 5.77
N LYS A 134 -14.65 11.32 5.92
CA LYS A 134 -15.36 12.57 6.16
C LYS A 134 -15.80 13.16 4.83
N ILE A 135 -17.09 13.12 4.56
CA ILE A 135 -17.68 13.82 3.42
C ILE A 135 -18.20 15.17 3.92
N SER A 136 -17.72 16.26 3.31
CA SER A 136 -18.22 17.61 3.60
C SER A 136 -18.92 18.14 2.36
N THR A 137 -20.15 18.60 2.50
CA THR A 137 -20.90 19.25 1.44
C THR A 137 -21.50 20.54 1.95
N PHE A 138 -21.69 21.50 1.05
CA PHE A 138 -22.35 22.76 1.35
C PHE A 138 -23.72 22.76 0.66
N VAL A 139 -24.76 22.99 1.45
CA VAL A 139 -26.13 23.06 0.95
C VAL A 139 -26.82 24.35 1.45
N PRO A 140 -27.71 24.97 0.69
CA PRO A 140 -28.56 26.08 1.18
C PRO A 140 -29.31 25.64 2.45
N SER A 141 -29.49 26.54 3.39
CA SER A 141 -30.07 26.23 4.71
C SER A 141 -31.45 25.53 4.64
N GLY A 142 -32.26 25.84 3.60
CA GLY A 142 -33.58 25.19 3.37
C GLY A 142 -33.47 23.74 2.84
N HIS A 143 -32.30 23.25 2.47
CA HIS A 143 -32.12 21.90 1.95
C HIS A 143 -31.25 21.00 2.89
N ALA A 144 -30.92 21.50 4.06
CA ALA A 144 -30.09 20.79 5.02
C ALA A 144 -30.75 19.51 5.57
N GLU A 145 -32.07 19.60 5.93
CA GLU A 145 -32.80 18.46 6.49
C GLU A 145 -33.01 17.33 5.47
N PRO A 146 -33.43 17.57 4.21
CA PRO A 146 -33.54 16.51 3.23
C PRO A 146 -32.20 15.78 2.98
N VAL A 147 -31.07 16.51 3.00
CA VAL A 147 -29.74 15.89 2.86
C VAL A 147 -29.36 15.07 4.09
N ARG A 148 -29.78 15.50 5.28
CA ARG A 148 -29.54 14.77 6.54
C ARG A 148 -30.34 13.47 6.61
N GLU A 149 -31.54 13.44 6.05
CA GLU A 149 -32.46 12.31 6.10
C GLU A 149 -32.26 11.26 4.99
N ASP A 150 -31.34 11.51 4.05
CA ASP A 150 -31.04 10.56 2.98
C ASP A 150 -30.59 9.20 3.55
N PRO A 151 -31.11 8.07 3.04
CA PRO A 151 -30.79 6.71 3.51
C PRO A 151 -29.31 6.35 3.51
N LEU A 152 -28.48 7.03 2.74
CA LEU A 152 -27.02 6.91 2.80
C LEU A 152 -26.46 7.24 4.20
N HIS A 153 -27.19 8.04 5.00
CA HIS A 153 -26.80 8.44 6.35
C HIS A 153 -27.03 7.38 7.44
N LYS A 154 -27.74 6.29 7.15
CA LYS A 154 -27.97 5.22 8.16
C LYS A 154 -26.68 4.50 8.60
N ARG A 155 -25.56 4.76 7.93
CA ARG A 155 -24.23 4.20 8.23
C ARG A 155 -23.17 5.24 8.59
N ALA A 156 -23.55 6.53 8.78
CA ALA A 156 -22.62 7.61 9.06
C ALA A 156 -23.16 8.53 10.16
N SER A 157 -22.28 9.05 11.03
CA SER A 157 -22.62 10.13 11.95
C SER A 157 -22.61 11.46 11.21
N VAL A 158 -23.75 12.14 11.10
CA VAL A 158 -23.86 13.43 10.41
C VAL A 158 -23.78 14.57 11.41
N HIS A 159 -22.80 15.46 11.21
CA HIS A 159 -22.68 16.70 11.94
C HIS A 159 -23.01 17.87 11.02
N VAL A 160 -24.06 18.60 11.32
CA VAL A 160 -24.42 19.85 10.61
C VAL A 160 -23.82 21.03 11.39
N ARG A 161 -22.92 21.80 10.75
CA ARG A 161 -22.51 23.12 11.25
C ARG A 161 -23.17 24.18 10.40
N ARG A 162 -23.88 25.11 11.01
CA ARG A 162 -24.29 26.35 10.35
C ARG A 162 -23.04 27.23 10.16
N ALA A 163 -22.81 27.72 8.96
CA ALA A 163 -21.89 28.82 8.76
C ALA A 163 -22.50 30.05 9.45
N GLU A 164 -21.80 30.57 10.44
CA GLU A 164 -22.16 31.89 10.96
C GLU A 164 -21.80 32.92 9.88
N THR A 165 -22.81 33.53 9.27
CA THR A 165 -22.61 34.74 8.50
C THR A 165 -22.21 35.82 9.50
N GLY A 166 -20.93 36.19 9.52
CA GLY A 166 -20.48 37.37 10.24
C GLY A 166 -21.28 38.60 9.79
N PRO A 167 -21.35 39.64 10.63
CA PRO A 167 -22.10 40.85 10.33
C PRO A 167 -21.56 41.55 9.09
N PRO A 168 -22.41 42.33 8.37
CA PRO A 168 -22.08 43.03 7.15
C PRO A 168 -20.96 44.06 7.33
#